data_1e06e5b3f0b0727735fb45b1304daafb
#
_entry.id   1e06e5b3f0b0727735fb45b1304daafb
#
_cell.length_a   1.000
_cell.length_b   1.000
_cell.length_c   1.000
_cell.angle_alpha   90.00
_cell.angle_beta   90.00
_cell.angle_gamma   90.00
#
_symmetry.space_group_name_H-M   'P 1'
#
loop_
_entity.id
_entity.type
_entity.pdbx_description
1 polymer ?
#
loop_
_entity_poly.entity_id
_entity_poly.type
_entity_poly.pdbx_seq_one_letter_code
_entity_poly.pdbx_strand_id
1 'polypeptide(L)'
;MTPYVFGRALLPLRAFLGFTFCFAGLQKLANPRFFDAADPASIQSQLAGAARRSPIHALISPLAHVAVPLGVLIAFGELAVGVGTLLGLRARLAAAGGLALSLMLFLTVSFHSAPYYTGADIVFAFAWTPLLLAGSGPVLSLDAAIAGWAGKQAGHGPGTSRREVVLSGTVTAAVAAGSLVIGGLAAGLGRLAGGTAGKQAGPGLPPATSPAVTARPHHRETAKPGRPAKFPPGTAIGPASDVPVGQAAAFRDPASGDPSIVIRPSSGTFVAFDAVCPHAGCTVGYDAGQKVIICPCHGSQFNADTGAVEIGPATAGLNKLGIAEGPNGQLYVT
;
A
#
# COMPACT_ATOMS: atom_id res chain seq x y z
N MET A 1 -9.14 39.95 5.23
CA MET A 1 -8.42 39.14 6.23
C MET A 1 -6.93 39.52 6.22
N THR A 2 -6.34 39.79 7.37
CA THR A 2 -4.91 40.07 7.43
C THR A 2 -4.11 38.79 7.11
N PRO A 3 -2.90 38.89 6.52
CA PRO A 3 -2.07 37.72 6.20
C PRO A 3 -1.82 36.80 7.41
N TYR A 4 -1.79 37.36 8.63
CA TYR A 4 -1.61 36.58 9.87
C TYR A 4 -2.84 35.74 10.24
N VAL A 5 -4.05 36.25 10.07
CA VAL A 5 -5.30 35.51 10.32
C VAL A 5 -5.39 34.33 9.35
N PHE A 6 -5.09 34.60 8.08
CA PHE A 6 -5.08 33.57 7.04
C PHE A 6 -4.02 32.48 7.31
N GLY A 7 -2.79 32.87 7.68
CA GLY A 7 -1.73 31.93 8.04
C GLY A 7 -2.11 31.05 9.24
N ARG A 8 -2.78 31.61 10.27
CA ARG A 8 -3.27 30.82 11.42
C ARG A 8 -4.37 29.83 11.01
N ALA A 9 -5.27 30.21 10.11
CA ALA A 9 -6.34 29.33 9.63
C ALA A 9 -5.81 28.11 8.87
N LEU A 10 -4.65 28.22 8.20
CA LEU A 10 -4.02 27.12 7.49
C LEU A 10 -3.16 26.19 8.37
N LEU A 11 -2.82 26.59 9.62
CA LEU A 11 -1.96 25.78 10.50
C LEU A 11 -2.51 24.38 10.77
N PRO A 12 -3.80 24.16 11.10
CA PRO A 12 -4.31 22.83 11.33
C PRO A 12 -4.17 21.93 10.09
N LEU A 13 -4.45 22.48 8.91
CA LEU A 13 -4.31 21.77 7.64
C LEU A 13 -2.84 21.42 7.35
N ARG A 14 -1.92 22.36 7.56
CA ARG A 14 -0.47 22.14 7.43
C ARG A 14 0.03 21.06 8.39
N ALA A 15 -0.39 21.14 9.66
CA ALA A 15 -0.01 20.16 10.66
C ALA A 15 -0.53 18.76 10.29
N PHE A 16 -1.78 18.67 9.92
CA PHE A 16 -2.40 17.39 9.53
C PHE A 16 -1.72 16.77 8.30
N LEU A 17 -1.64 17.50 7.19
CA LEU A 17 -1.03 16.99 5.96
C LEU A 17 0.46 16.69 6.15
N GLY A 18 1.19 17.60 6.79
CA GLY A 18 2.62 17.42 7.01
C GLY A 18 2.92 16.23 7.90
N PHE A 19 2.21 16.06 9.01
CA PHE A 19 2.38 14.92 9.91
C PHE A 19 2.00 13.61 9.21
N THR A 20 0.86 13.57 8.50
CA THR A 20 0.40 12.38 7.79
C THR A 20 1.41 11.91 6.75
N PHE A 21 1.95 12.82 5.95
CA PHE A 21 2.93 12.47 4.92
C PHE A 21 4.30 12.08 5.51
N CYS A 22 4.75 12.74 6.58
CA CYS A 22 5.92 12.29 7.32
C CYS A 22 5.74 10.87 7.85
N PHE A 23 4.61 10.60 8.48
CA PHE A 23 4.30 9.28 9.02
C PHE A 23 4.25 8.22 7.91
N ALA A 24 3.56 8.49 6.79
CA ALA A 24 3.46 7.59 5.66
C ALA A 24 4.83 7.22 5.06
N GLY A 25 5.71 8.21 4.86
CA GLY A 25 7.06 7.98 4.37
C GLY A 25 7.91 7.16 5.35
N LEU A 26 7.89 7.53 6.64
CA LEU A 26 8.65 6.82 7.68
C LEU A 26 8.14 5.39 7.87
N GLN A 27 6.83 5.17 7.85
CA GLN A 27 6.24 3.84 7.96
C GLN A 27 6.70 2.91 6.84
N LYS A 28 6.74 3.39 5.59
CA LYS A 28 7.24 2.62 4.45
C LYS A 28 8.72 2.29 4.59
N LEU A 29 9.54 3.27 4.98
CA LEU A 29 10.98 3.07 5.15
C LEU A 29 11.31 2.14 6.33
N ALA A 30 10.56 2.23 7.42
CA ALA A 30 10.75 1.39 8.61
C ALA A 30 10.20 -0.03 8.46
N ASN A 31 9.34 -0.30 7.47
CA ASN A 31 8.74 -1.62 7.27
C ASN A 31 9.53 -2.46 6.25
N PRO A 32 10.30 -3.47 6.68
CA PRO A 32 11.05 -4.32 5.74
C PRO A 32 10.17 -5.05 4.73
N ARG A 33 8.93 -5.40 5.12
CA ARG A 33 7.96 -6.10 4.27
C ARG A 33 7.52 -5.27 3.07
N PHE A 34 7.58 -3.94 3.16
CA PHE A 34 7.25 -3.06 2.04
C PHE A 34 8.18 -3.27 0.84
N PHE A 35 9.41 -3.75 1.06
CA PHE A 35 10.41 -4.02 0.02
C PHE A 35 10.61 -5.50 -0.26
N ASP A 36 9.91 -6.39 0.44
CA ASP A 36 10.01 -7.85 0.27
C ASP A 36 8.99 -8.32 -0.77
N ALA A 37 9.48 -8.80 -1.91
CA ALA A 37 8.62 -9.26 -3.01
C ALA A 37 7.70 -10.43 -2.65
N ALA A 38 8.02 -11.20 -1.59
CA ALA A 38 7.19 -12.29 -1.10
C ALA A 38 6.00 -11.78 -0.27
N ASP A 39 6.04 -10.52 0.22
CA ASP A 39 4.96 -9.97 1.03
C ASP A 39 3.86 -9.38 0.14
N PRO A 40 2.58 -9.72 0.39
CA PRO A 40 1.45 -9.15 -0.34
C PRO A 40 1.33 -7.62 -0.26
N ALA A 41 1.82 -7.01 0.83
CA ALA A 41 1.81 -5.56 1.03
C ALA A 41 3.03 -4.85 0.42
N SER A 42 3.90 -5.59 -0.26
CA SER A 42 5.12 -5.02 -0.88
C SER A 42 4.81 -4.07 -2.03
N ILE A 43 5.75 -3.17 -2.31
CA ILE A 43 5.66 -2.27 -3.46
C ILE A 43 5.54 -3.02 -4.79
N GLN A 44 6.18 -4.19 -4.91
CA GLN A 44 6.11 -5.05 -6.09
C GLN A 44 4.68 -5.56 -6.31
N SER A 45 4.03 -6.06 -5.25
CA SER A 45 2.65 -6.54 -5.29
C SER A 45 1.66 -5.42 -5.58
N GLN A 46 1.86 -4.24 -4.98
CA GLN A 46 1.04 -3.05 -5.22
C GLN A 46 1.14 -2.57 -6.67
N LEU A 47 2.36 -2.48 -7.23
CA LEU A 47 2.56 -2.11 -8.64
C LEU A 47 1.98 -3.15 -9.59
N ALA A 48 2.13 -4.44 -9.31
CA ALA A 48 1.54 -5.50 -10.12
C ALA A 48 0.00 -5.42 -10.11
N GLY A 49 -0.61 -5.10 -8.97
CA GLY A 49 -2.04 -4.83 -8.86
C GLY A 49 -2.48 -3.60 -9.66
N ALA A 50 -1.76 -2.50 -9.51
CA ALA A 50 -2.03 -1.27 -10.24
C ALA A 50 -1.84 -1.42 -11.76
N ALA A 51 -0.82 -2.17 -12.20
CA ALA A 51 -0.59 -2.46 -13.62
C ALA A 51 -1.73 -3.24 -14.28
N ARG A 52 -2.56 -3.94 -13.51
CA ARG A 52 -3.73 -4.65 -14.04
C ARG A 52 -5.03 -3.84 -13.99
N ARG A 53 -5.21 -3.00 -12.98
CA ARG A 53 -6.51 -2.38 -12.66
C ARG A 53 -6.54 -0.86 -12.86
N SER A 54 -5.41 -0.18 -12.80
CA SER A 54 -5.36 1.28 -12.93
C SER A 54 -5.75 1.75 -14.33
N PRO A 55 -6.47 2.87 -14.47
CA PRO A 55 -6.73 3.49 -15.77
C PRO A 55 -5.43 3.90 -16.49
N ILE A 56 -4.33 4.05 -15.76
CA ILE A 56 -3.00 4.37 -16.31
C ILE A 56 -2.07 3.14 -16.33
N HIS A 57 -2.64 1.92 -16.43
CA HIS A 57 -1.90 0.66 -16.42
C HIS A 57 -0.72 0.61 -17.42
N ALA A 58 -0.91 1.18 -18.62
CA ALA A 58 0.13 1.24 -19.64
C ALA A 58 1.39 2.02 -19.18
N LEU A 59 1.20 3.04 -18.34
CA LEU A 59 2.30 3.82 -17.75
C LEU A 59 2.96 3.09 -16.58
N ILE A 60 2.19 2.29 -15.83
CA ILE A 60 2.65 1.58 -14.63
C ILE A 60 3.40 0.31 -14.97
N SER A 61 2.96 -0.43 -15.99
CA SER A 61 3.52 -1.75 -16.35
C SER A 61 5.05 -1.76 -16.51
N PRO A 62 5.69 -0.79 -17.19
CA PRO A 62 7.16 -0.76 -17.28
C PRO A 62 7.86 -0.45 -15.95
N LEU A 63 7.16 0.20 -15.00
CA LEU A 63 7.72 0.55 -13.69
C LEU A 63 7.84 -0.66 -12.75
N ALA A 64 7.18 -1.79 -13.05
CA ALA A 64 7.28 -3.00 -12.26
C ALA A 64 8.73 -3.52 -12.13
N HIS A 65 9.57 -3.30 -13.14
CA HIS A 65 10.98 -3.69 -13.12
C HIS A 65 11.83 -2.86 -12.16
N VAL A 66 11.38 -1.68 -11.78
CA VAL A 66 12.06 -0.74 -10.87
C VAL A 66 11.25 -0.48 -9.59
N ALA A 67 10.48 -1.47 -9.15
CA ALA A 67 9.55 -1.33 -8.03
C ALA A 67 10.24 -0.86 -6.74
N VAL A 68 11.39 -1.44 -6.35
CA VAL A 68 12.10 -1.07 -5.13
C VAL A 68 12.64 0.36 -5.20
N PRO A 69 13.41 0.78 -6.22
CA PRO A 69 13.82 2.18 -6.34
C PRO A 69 12.63 3.16 -6.35
N LEU A 70 11.54 2.80 -7.02
CA LEU A 70 10.33 3.63 -7.05
C LEU A 70 9.67 3.73 -5.65
N GLY A 71 9.59 2.62 -4.92
CA GLY A 71 9.09 2.61 -3.55
C GLY A 71 9.92 3.47 -2.60
N VAL A 72 11.24 3.43 -2.73
CA VAL A 72 12.17 4.31 -2.01
C VAL A 72 11.94 5.76 -2.37
N LEU A 73 11.82 6.08 -3.66
CA LEU A 73 11.55 7.45 -4.14
C LEU A 73 10.22 7.98 -3.61
N ILE A 74 9.16 7.17 -3.62
CA ILE A 74 7.84 7.54 -3.07
C ILE A 74 7.96 7.83 -1.58
N ALA A 75 8.59 6.94 -0.80
CA ALA A 75 8.70 7.09 0.64
C ALA A 75 9.51 8.35 1.05
N PHE A 76 10.63 8.62 0.39
CA PHE A 76 11.39 9.85 0.60
C PHE A 76 10.67 11.08 0.05
N GLY A 77 9.91 10.95 -1.03
CA GLY A 77 9.05 12.01 -1.57
C GLY A 77 7.96 12.43 -0.56
N GLU A 78 7.28 11.45 0.03
CA GLU A 78 6.29 11.68 1.09
C GLU A 78 6.94 12.37 2.30
N LEU A 79 8.10 11.90 2.74
CA LEU A 79 8.83 12.49 3.86
C LEU A 79 9.24 13.94 3.57
N ALA A 80 9.77 14.21 2.38
CA ALA A 80 10.19 15.56 1.97
C ALA A 80 8.99 16.53 1.88
N VAL A 81 7.88 16.07 1.31
CA VAL A 81 6.61 16.82 1.24
C VAL A 81 6.09 17.11 2.65
N GLY A 82 6.08 16.10 3.52
CA GLY A 82 5.61 16.23 4.89
C GLY A 82 6.45 17.24 5.69
N VAL A 83 7.77 17.08 5.69
CA VAL A 83 8.70 17.98 6.41
C VAL A 83 8.64 19.39 5.84
N GLY A 84 8.66 19.56 4.51
CA GLY A 84 8.55 20.88 3.87
C GLY A 84 7.26 21.60 4.26
N THR A 85 6.14 20.86 4.32
CA THR A 85 4.83 21.37 4.72
C THR A 85 4.81 21.78 6.19
N LEU A 86 5.30 20.93 7.10
CA LEU A 86 5.37 21.23 8.55
C LEU A 86 6.19 22.48 8.81
N LEU A 87 7.37 22.56 8.22
CA LEU A 87 8.27 23.71 8.40
C LEU A 87 7.83 24.96 7.64
N GLY A 88 6.86 24.84 6.73
CA GLY A 88 6.48 25.93 5.83
C GLY A 88 7.65 26.39 4.96
N LEU A 89 8.46 25.42 4.49
CA LEU A 89 9.59 25.62 3.61
C LEU A 89 9.21 25.24 2.18
N ARG A 90 9.36 26.20 1.25
CA ARG A 90 8.90 26.05 -0.13
C ARG A 90 7.48 25.48 -0.20
N ALA A 91 6.60 26.00 0.63
CA ALA A 91 5.30 25.43 0.94
C ALA A 91 4.43 25.14 -0.31
N ARG A 92 4.49 26.01 -1.35
CA ARG A 92 3.79 25.75 -2.62
C ARG A 92 4.37 24.57 -3.38
N LEU A 93 5.70 24.40 -3.37
CA LEU A 93 6.36 23.25 -4.02
C LEU A 93 6.04 21.95 -3.28
N ALA A 94 6.09 21.97 -1.93
CA ALA A 94 5.67 20.84 -1.10
C ALA A 94 4.20 20.47 -1.37
N ALA A 95 3.31 21.45 -1.44
CA ALA A 95 1.90 21.23 -1.75
C ALA A 95 1.68 20.69 -3.18
N ALA A 96 2.44 21.14 -4.16
CA ALA A 96 2.41 20.59 -5.52
C ALA A 96 2.87 19.12 -5.53
N GLY A 97 3.93 18.78 -4.80
CA GLY A 97 4.39 17.41 -4.62
C GLY A 97 3.35 16.52 -3.92
N GLY A 98 2.75 17.03 -2.84
CA GLY A 98 1.68 16.33 -2.11
C GLY A 98 0.44 16.08 -2.97
N LEU A 99 0.02 17.07 -3.75
CA LEU A 99 -1.06 16.92 -4.72
C LEU A 99 -0.73 15.86 -5.77
N ALA A 100 0.46 15.92 -6.35
CA ALA A 100 0.89 14.96 -7.38
C ALA A 100 0.96 13.53 -6.82
N LEU A 101 1.52 13.33 -5.62
CA LEU A 101 1.54 12.03 -4.94
C LEU A 101 0.12 11.52 -4.65
N SER A 102 -0.76 12.38 -4.13
CA SER A 102 -2.15 12.00 -3.83
C SER A 102 -2.93 11.63 -5.10
N LEU A 103 -2.76 12.36 -6.19
CA LEU A 103 -3.38 12.01 -7.48
C LEU A 103 -2.82 10.71 -8.05
N MET A 104 -1.51 10.49 -7.96
CA MET A 104 -0.89 9.24 -8.37
C MET A 104 -1.45 8.06 -7.57
N LEU A 105 -1.52 8.18 -6.24
CA LEU A 105 -2.08 7.14 -5.38
C LEU A 105 -3.57 6.94 -5.66
N PHE A 106 -4.33 7.99 -5.89
CA PHE A 106 -5.73 7.86 -6.30
C PHE A 106 -5.86 7.03 -7.58
N LEU A 107 -5.11 7.34 -8.63
CA LEU A 107 -5.17 6.62 -9.90
C LEU A 107 -4.68 5.18 -9.81
N THR A 108 -3.73 4.88 -8.90
CA THR A 108 -3.11 3.54 -8.80
C THR A 108 -3.77 2.65 -7.75
N VAL A 109 -4.26 3.21 -6.66
CA VAL A 109 -4.73 2.46 -5.48
C VAL A 109 -6.23 2.62 -5.29
N SER A 110 -6.73 3.87 -5.23
CA SER A 110 -8.10 4.18 -4.79
C SER A 110 -9.10 4.41 -5.93
N PHE A 111 -8.70 4.30 -7.21
CA PHE A 111 -9.56 4.63 -8.35
C PHE A 111 -10.86 3.83 -8.38
N HIS A 112 -10.82 2.57 -7.96
CA HIS A 112 -11.99 1.68 -7.95
C HIS A 112 -12.79 1.72 -6.64
N SER A 113 -12.44 2.60 -5.70
CA SER A 113 -13.24 2.79 -4.48
C SER A 113 -14.65 3.27 -4.84
N ALA A 114 -15.67 2.61 -4.32
CA ALA A 114 -17.06 2.96 -4.57
C ALA A 114 -17.77 3.33 -3.26
N PRO A 115 -18.26 4.55 -3.12
CA PRO A 115 -18.11 5.70 -4.04
C PRO A 115 -16.67 6.26 -4.03
N TYR A 116 -16.24 6.89 -5.13
CA TYR A 116 -14.85 7.35 -5.35
C TYR A 116 -14.26 8.21 -4.23
N TYR A 117 -15.08 8.96 -3.51
CA TYR A 117 -14.65 9.84 -2.41
C TYR A 117 -14.36 9.08 -1.10
N THR A 118 -14.62 7.78 -1.02
CA THR A 118 -14.23 6.96 0.14
C THR A 118 -12.75 6.60 0.13
N GLY A 119 -12.09 6.73 -1.03
CA GLY A 119 -10.64 6.65 -1.11
C GLY A 119 -10.00 7.91 -0.49
N ALA A 120 -9.11 7.72 0.51
CA ALA A 120 -8.46 8.83 1.18
C ALA A 120 -7.66 9.74 0.23
N ASP A 121 -7.10 9.16 -0.83
CA ASP A 121 -6.17 9.86 -1.72
C ASP A 121 -6.80 11.04 -2.46
N ILE A 122 -8.06 10.92 -2.90
CA ILE A 122 -8.76 12.03 -3.55
C ILE A 122 -9.06 13.16 -2.56
N VAL A 123 -9.36 12.83 -1.30
CA VAL A 123 -9.58 13.83 -0.25
C VAL A 123 -8.28 14.58 0.03
N PHE A 124 -7.15 13.86 0.11
CA PHE A 124 -5.82 14.48 0.25
C PHE A 124 -5.50 15.37 -0.95
N ALA A 125 -5.80 14.96 -2.18
CA ALA A 125 -5.57 15.78 -3.36
C ALA A 125 -6.27 17.13 -3.24
N PHE A 126 -7.55 17.16 -2.84
CA PHE A 126 -8.27 18.42 -2.60
C PHE A 126 -7.72 19.20 -1.40
N ALA A 127 -7.29 18.51 -0.33
CA ALA A 127 -6.74 19.15 0.86
C ALA A 127 -5.41 19.88 0.59
N TRP A 128 -4.64 19.50 -0.43
CA TRP A 128 -3.43 20.20 -0.85
C TRP A 128 -3.70 21.53 -1.55
N THR A 129 -4.87 21.72 -2.16
CA THR A 129 -5.15 22.90 -3.00
C THR A 129 -5.06 24.24 -2.26
N PRO A 130 -5.54 24.40 -1.00
CA PRO A 130 -5.38 25.67 -0.27
C PRO A 130 -3.91 26.04 -0.04
N LEU A 131 -3.06 25.05 0.26
CA LEU A 131 -1.62 25.27 0.48
C LEU A 131 -0.88 25.57 -0.83
N LEU A 132 -1.29 24.95 -1.94
CA LEU A 132 -0.75 25.23 -3.26
C LEU A 132 -1.02 26.68 -3.69
N LEU A 133 -2.25 27.14 -3.49
CA LEU A 133 -2.68 28.49 -3.89
C LEU A 133 -2.11 29.57 -2.97
N ALA A 134 -2.20 29.36 -1.68
CA ALA A 134 -1.90 30.37 -0.66
C ALA A 134 -0.47 30.29 -0.08
N GLY A 135 0.16 29.12 -0.17
CA GLY A 135 1.41 28.83 0.55
C GLY A 135 1.19 28.62 2.04
N SER A 136 2.28 28.72 2.82
CA SER A 136 2.25 28.51 4.28
C SER A 136 1.70 29.69 5.10
N GLY A 137 1.59 30.86 4.48
CA GLY A 137 1.38 32.11 5.21
C GLY A 137 2.59 32.50 6.10
N PRO A 138 2.50 33.62 6.85
CA PRO A 138 3.62 34.14 7.62
C PRO A 138 3.79 33.46 8.99
N VAL A 139 2.90 32.58 9.41
CA VAL A 139 2.88 31.99 10.75
C VAL A 139 3.61 30.66 10.77
N LEU A 140 4.60 30.51 11.66
CA LEU A 140 5.41 29.30 11.81
C LEU A 140 5.96 28.78 10.47
N SER A 141 6.52 29.69 9.66
CA SER A 141 6.99 29.41 8.31
C SER A 141 8.45 29.78 8.14
N LEU A 142 9.27 28.84 7.71
CA LEU A 142 10.66 29.11 7.35
C LEU A 142 10.78 30.03 6.15
N ASP A 143 9.87 29.95 5.16
CA ASP A 143 9.84 30.89 4.04
C ASP A 143 9.67 32.32 4.52
N ALA A 144 8.77 32.57 5.49
CA ALA A 144 8.56 33.90 6.05
C ALA A 144 9.75 34.36 6.91
N ALA A 145 10.36 33.46 7.68
CA ALA A 145 11.54 33.76 8.48
C ALA A 145 12.75 34.14 7.60
N ILE A 146 12.98 33.39 6.51
CA ILE A 146 14.04 33.63 5.53
C ILE A 146 13.81 34.99 4.84
N ALA A 147 12.59 35.27 4.37
CA ALA A 147 12.25 36.53 3.74
C ALA A 147 12.43 37.70 4.70
N GLY A 148 11.97 37.57 5.95
CA GLY A 148 12.13 38.59 6.98
C GLY A 148 13.59 38.89 7.32
N TRP A 149 14.43 37.85 7.38
CA TRP A 149 15.86 38.00 7.65
C TRP A 149 16.62 38.60 6.46
N ALA A 150 16.33 38.16 5.24
CA ALA A 150 16.91 38.69 4.01
C ALA A 150 16.51 40.17 3.79
N GLY A 151 15.24 40.50 4.02
CA GLY A 151 14.73 41.86 3.89
C GLY A 151 15.28 42.87 4.87
N LYS A 152 15.59 42.47 6.12
CA LYS A 152 16.26 43.32 7.10
C LYS A 152 17.70 43.72 6.73
N GLN A 153 18.35 42.93 5.85
CA GLN A 153 19.74 43.17 5.44
C GLN A 153 19.90 43.80 4.05
N ALA A 154 18.84 43.77 3.26
CA ALA A 154 18.83 44.29 1.88
C ALA A 154 18.00 45.57 1.80
N GLY A 155 18.33 46.66 2.36
CA GLY A 155 17.57 47.91 2.33
C GLY A 155 16.56 48.03 1.18
N HIS A 156 15.27 48.01 1.49
CA HIS A 156 14.06 48.39 0.72
C HIS A 156 14.13 48.34 -0.81
N GLY A 157 13.99 47.18 -1.41
CA GLY A 157 13.69 47.02 -2.84
C GLY A 157 12.67 45.91 -3.07
N PRO A 158 11.63 46.06 -3.90
CA PRO A 158 10.68 45.01 -4.23
C PRO A 158 11.31 44.02 -5.23
N GLY A 159 11.91 42.94 -4.72
CA GLY A 159 12.47 41.86 -5.53
C GLY A 159 13.12 40.80 -4.64
N THR A 160 13.06 39.55 -5.08
CA THR A 160 13.82 38.46 -4.42
C THR A 160 15.32 38.75 -4.50
N SER A 161 15.97 39.01 -3.37
CA SER A 161 17.39 39.23 -3.35
C SER A 161 18.16 37.94 -3.66
N ARG A 162 19.30 38.05 -4.36
CA ARG A 162 20.18 36.91 -4.65
C ARG A 162 20.51 36.13 -3.36
N ARG A 163 20.64 36.82 -2.24
CA ARG A 163 20.88 36.22 -0.93
C ARG A 163 19.71 35.41 -0.40
N GLU A 164 18.46 35.87 -0.63
CA GLU A 164 17.26 35.11 -0.26
C GLU A 164 17.17 33.79 -1.04
N VAL A 165 17.49 33.81 -2.33
CA VAL A 165 17.52 32.61 -3.19
C VAL A 165 18.60 31.63 -2.68
N VAL A 166 19.81 32.10 -2.40
CA VAL A 166 20.90 31.26 -1.88
C VAL A 166 20.55 30.68 -0.51
N LEU A 167 20.07 31.51 0.41
CA LEU A 167 19.71 31.06 1.74
C LEU A 167 18.55 30.05 1.74
N SER A 168 17.50 30.35 0.97
CA SER A 168 16.39 29.42 0.78
C SER A 168 16.87 28.08 0.17
N GLY A 169 17.82 28.13 -0.78
CA GLY A 169 18.44 26.95 -1.36
C GLY A 169 19.23 26.12 -0.33
N THR A 170 20.07 26.77 0.48
CA THR A 170 20.87 26.08 1.49
C THR A 170 20.02 25.48 2.60
N VAL A 171 18.99 26.19 3.10
CA VAL A 171 18.04 25.66 4.09
C VAL A 171 17.26 24.48 3.50
N THR A 172 16.82 24.59 2.26
CA THR A 172 16.15 23.47 1.58
C THR A 172 17.04 22.24 1.48
N ALA A 173 18.30 22.42 1.08
CA ALA A 173 19.27 21.33 0.99
C ALA A 173 19.56 20.70 2.36
N ALA A 174 19.69 21.51 3.42
CA ALA A 174 19.90 21.02 4.79
C ALA A 174 18.69 20.20 5.31
N VAL A 175 17.47 20.67 5.05
CA VAL A 175 16.24 19.94 5.41
C VAL A 175 16.13 18.64 4.61
N ALA A 176 16.46 18.65 3.32
CA ALA A 176 16.45 17.44 2.50
C ALA A 176 17.48 16.41 3.00
N ALA A 177 18.72 16.86 3.30
CA ALA A 177 19.75 15.99 3.87
C ALA A 177 19.32 15.41 5.24
N GLY A 178 18.74 16.23 6.13
CA GLY A 178 18.18 15.78 7.40
C GLY A 178 17.08 14.75 7.23
N SER A 179 16.19 14.93 6.25
CA SER A 179 15.13 13.97 5.93
C SER A 179 15.69 12.63 5.44
N LEU A 180 16.77 12.66 4.63
CA LEU A 180 17.47 11.44 4.18
C LEU A 180 18.10 10.68 5.37
N VAL A 181 18.72 11.40 6.31
CA VAL A 181 19.30 10.80 7.53
C VAL A 181 18.21 10.16 8.39
N ILE A 182 17.12 10.88 8.67
CA ILE A 182 16.00 10.37 9.47
C ILE A 182 15.34 9.16 8.79
N GLY A 183 15.11 9.23 7.49
CA GLY A 183 14.57 8.10 6.72
C GLY A 183 15.50 6.89 6.70
N GLY A 184 16.80 7.12 6.55
CA GLY A 184 17.82 6.06 6.62
C GLY A 184 17.89 5.38 8.00
N LEU A 185 17.82 6.18 9.08
CA LEU A 185 17.75 5.66 10.44
C LEU A 185 16.46 4.85 10.68
N ALA A 186 15.31 5.34 10.22
CA ALA A 186 14.04 4.64 10.33
C ALA A 186 14.11 3.29 9.59
N ALA A 187 14.69 3.25 8.39
CA ALA A 187 14.88 2.02 7.63
C ALA A 187 15.85 1.04 8.33
N GLY A 188 16.92 1.55 8.92
CA GLY A 188 17.89 0.77 9.70
C GLY A 188 17.24 0.15 10.95
N LEU A 189 16.55 0.95 11.74
CA LEU A 189 15.84 0.49 12.94
C LEU A 189 14.73 -0.50 12.62
N GLY A 190 13.96 -0.27 11.52
CA GLY A 190 12.92 -1.17 11.07
C GLY A 190 13.46 -2.56 10.71
N ARG A 191 14.62 -2.63 10.04
CA ARG A 191 15.28 -3.91 9.73
C ARG A 191 15.79 -4.63 10.98
N LEU A 192 16.33 -3.90 11.95
CA LEU A 192 16.77 -4.47 13.24
C LEU A 192 15.58 -5.01 14.05
N ALA A 193 14.50 -4.24 14.15
CA ALA A 193 13.27 -4.64 14.84
C ALA A 193 12.54 -5.79 14.13
N GLY A 194 12.48 -5.76 12.79
CA GLY A 194 11.87 -6.82 11.99
C GLY A 194 12.62 -8.15 12.06
N GLY A 195 13.93 -8.13 12.26
CA GLY A 195 14.74 -9.31 12.48
C GLY A 195 14.39 -10.07 13.78
N THR A 196 13.84 -9.40 14.78
CA THR A 196 13.37 -10.02 16.03
C THR A 196 11.89 -10.41 16.00
N ALA A 197 11.07 -9.74 15.21
CA ALA A 197 9.64 -10.04 15.03
C ALA A 197 9.38 -11.15 13.99
N GLY A 198 10.39 -11.53 13.21
CA GLY A 198 10.28 -12.53 12.14
C GLY A 198 10.05 -13.98 12.58
N LYS A 199 9.88 -14.26 13.88
CA LYS A 199 9.58 -15.61 14.40
C LYS A 199 8.11 -15.87 14.72
N GLN A 200 7.21 -14.95 14.41
CA GLN A 200 5.74 -15.14 14.53
C GLN A 200 4.99 -14.94 13.22
N ALA A 201 5.67 -15.10 12.08
CA ALA A 201 4.95 -15.37 10.85
C ALA A 201 4.55 -16.85 10.89
N GLY A 202 3.25 -17.11 10.87
CA GLY A 202 2.75 -18.44 10.51
C GLY A 202 3.39 -18.89 9.19
N PRO A 203 3.43 -20.18 8.89
CA PRO A 203 4.21 -20.71 7.79
C PRO A 203 3.80 -20.05 6.48
N GLY A 204 4.63 -19.12 6.02
CA GLY A 204 4.57 -18.63 4.65
C GLY A 204 4.88 -19.80 3.75
N LEU A 205 3.97 -20.12 2.84
CA LEU A 205 4.23 -21.08 1.79
C LEU A 205 5.48 -20.65 1.00
N PRO A 206 6.39 -21.59 0.73
CA PRO A 206 7.56 -21.32 -0.11
C PRO A 206 7.09 -20.87 -1.51
N PRO A 207 7.89 -20.04 -2.20
CA PRO A 207 7.58 -19.67 -3.55
C PRO A 207 7.42 -20.93 -4.39
N ALA A 208 6.36 -20.98 -5.20
CA ALA A 208 6.10 -22.07 -6.11
C ALA A 208 7.24 -22.17 -7.15
N THR A 209 8.27 -22.88 -6.83
CA THR A 209 9.19 -23.45 -7.79
C THR A 209 8.46 -24.61 -8.43
N SER A 210 8.09 -24.49 -9.70
CA SER A 210 7.61 -25.62 -10.49
C SER A 210 8.62 -26.77 -10.40
N PRO A 211 8.27 -27.92 -9.83
CA PRO A 211 9.13 -29.09 -9.96
C PRO A 211 8.94 -29.63 -11.38
N ALA A 212 10.05 -29.76 -12.08
CA ALA A 212 10.10 -30.60 -13.27
C ALA A 212 9.62 -32.01 -12.87
N VAL A 213 8.54 -32.45 -13.51
CA VAL A 213 7.96 -33.78 -13.30
C VAL A 213 8.92 -34.83 -13.87
N THR A 214 9.71 -35.45 -13.01
CA THR A 214 10.30 -36.72 -13.28
C THR A 214 9.32 -37.82 -12.82
N ALA A 215 8.65 -38.40 -13.81
CA ALA A 215 7.74 -39.53 -13.61
C ALA A 215 8.48 -40.73 -12.97
N ARG A 216 8.08 -41.10 -11.76
CA ARG A 216 8.37 -42.43 -11.21
C ARG A 216 7.10 -43.26 -11.36
N PRO A 217 7.20 -44.52 -11.84
CA PRO A 217 6.06 -45.41 -11.97
C PRO A 217 5.64 -45.93 -10.60
N HIS A 218 4.47 -45.58 -10.14
CA HIS A 218 3.81 -46.21 -9.01
C HIS A 218 2.90 -47.34 -9.48
N HIS A 219 3.01 -48.45 -8.79
CA HIS A 219 2.31 -49.71 -8.98
C HIS A 219 0.79 -49.50 -9.09
N ARG A 220 0.24 -50.10 -10.14
CA ARG A 220 -1.17 -50.17 -10.47
C ARG A 220 -1.86 -51.13 -9.51
N GLU A 221 -2.59 -50.57 -8.55
CA GLU A 221 -3.57 -51.36 -7.81
C GLU A 221 -4.90 -51.33 -8.59
N THR A 222 -5.36 -52.49 -8.97
CA THR A 222 -6.57 -52.71 -9.77
C THR A 222 -7.81 -52.44 -8.90
N ALA A 223 -8.35 -51.21 -8.97
CA ALA A 223 -9.67 -50.92 -8.44
C ALA A 223 -10.76 -51.27 -9.51
N LYS A 224 -11.83 -51.92 -9.05
CA LYS A 224 -13.05 -52.24 -9.82
C LYS A 224 -13.61 -51.01 -10.57
N PRO A 225 -14.22 -51.19 -11.75
CA PRO A 225 -14.80 -50.04 -12.48
C PRO A 225 -16.01 -49.51 -11.72
N GLY A 226 -15.81 -48.41 -11.00
CA GLY A 226 -16.83 -47.55 -10.42
C GLY A 226 -17.27 -46.52 -11.46
N ARG A 227 -18.54 -46.13 -11.39
CA ARG A 227 -19.21 -45.06 -12.16
C ARG A 227 -18.26 -43.86 -12.36
N PRO A 228 -18.17 -43.26 -13.56
CA PRO A 228 -17.22 -42.15 -13.78
C PRO A 228 -17.47 -41.04 -12.79
N ALA A 229 -16.43 -40.73 -11.99
CA ALA A 229 -16.49 -39.68 -11.01
C ALA A 229 -16.64 -38.31 -11.71
N LYS A 230 -17.73 -37.61 -11.42
CA LYS A 230 -18.02 -36.31 -12.01
C LYS A 230 -17.13 -35.25 -11.33
N PHE A 231 -16.16 -34.71 -12.06
CA PHE A 231 -15.32 -33.63 -11.56
C PHE A 231 -16.12 -32.34 -11.45
N PRO A 232 -15.83 -31.49 -10.43
CA PRO A 232 -16.39 -30.14 -10.38
C PRO A 232 -16.02 -29.34 -11.64
N PRO A 233 -16.89 -28.42 -12.10
CA PRO A 233 -16.51 -27.47 -13.13
C PRO A 233 -15.42 -26.55 -12.60
N GLY A 234 -14.59 -25.97 -13.49
CA GLY A 234 -13.58 -24.99 -13.14
C GLY A 234 -12.14 -25.50 -13.29
N THR A 235 -11.21 -24.71 -12.80
CA THR A 235 -9.77 -24.97 -12.91
C THR A 235 -9.20 -25.47 -11.58
N ALA A 236 -8.40 -26.52 -11.64
CA ALA A 236 -7.71 -27.06 -10.46
C ALA A 236 -6.66 -26.04 -9.96
N ILE A 237 -6.67 -25.75 -8.64
CA ILE A 237 -5.76 -24.80 -8.01
C ILE A 237 -4.75 -25.45 -7.06
N GLY A 238 -4.93 -26.70 -6.69
CA GLY A 238 -4.03 -27.45 -5.83
C GLY A 238 -4.73 -28.52 -5.00
N PRO A 239 -3.99 -29.38 -4.28
CA PRO A 239 -4.55 -30.42 -3.45
C PRO A 239 -5.22 -29.84 -2.19
N ALA A 240 -6.36 -30.40 -1.80
CA ALA A 240 -7.11 -30.04 -0.59
C ALA A 240 -6.29 -30.28 0.70
N SER A 241 -5.31 -31.20 0.64
CA SER A 241 -4.37 -31.47 1.75
C SER A 241 -3.48 -30.29 2.10
N ASP A 242 -3.20 -29.40 1.16
CA ASP A 242 -2.35 -28.22 1.37
C ASP A 242 -3.05 -27.12 2.18
N VAL A 243 -4.36 -27.29 2.44
CA VAL A 243 -5.13 -26.39 3.30
C VAL A 243 -5.60 -27.18 4.53
N PRO A 244 -4.84 -27.18 5.64
CA PRO A 244 -5.25 -27.81 6.88
C PRO A 244 -6.53 -27.20 7.45
N VAL A 245 -7.29 -27.97 8.24
CA VAL A 245 -8.50 -27.45 8.90
C VAL A 245 -8.16 -26.27 9.81
N GLY A 246 -8.94 -25.20 9.71
CA GLY A 246 -8.69 -23.94 10.42
C GLY A 246 -7.60 -23.07 9.82
N GLN A 247 -7.05 -23.42 8.66
CA GLN A 247 -6.01 -22.66 7.97
C GLN A 247 -6.48 -22.15 6.60
N ALA A 248 -5.65 -21.34 5.98
CA ALA A 248 -5.88 -20.81 4.65
C ALA A 248 -4.64 -20.97 3.77
N ALA A 249 -4.86 -20.98 2.46
CA ALA A 249 -3.80 -20.91 1.46
C ALA A 249 -4.09 -19.85 0.43
N ALA A 250 -3.07 -19.13 -0.01
CA ALA A 250 -3.17 -18.17 -1.10
C ALA A 250 -3.03 -18.88 -2.45
N PHE A 251 -3.79 -18.43 -3.44
CA PHE A 251 -3.65 -18.86 -4.83
C PHE A 251 -3.89 -17.68 -5.78
N ARG A 252 -3.66 -17.89 -7.06
CA ARG A 252 -4.08 -16.94 -8.10
C ARG A 252 -5.33 -17.48 -8.76
N ASP A 253 -6.36 -16.66 -8.83
CA ASP A 253 -7.57 -17.00 -9.56
C ASP A 253 -7.23 -17.21 -11.05
N PRO A 254 -7.49 -18.42 -11.61
CA PRO A 254 -7.18 -18.70 -13.01
C PRO A 254 -7.95 -17.83 -14.00
N ALA A 255 -9.11 -17.31 -13.60
CA ALA A 255 -9.96 -16.50 -14.47
C ALA A 255 -9.50 -15.03 -14.52
N SER A 256 -9.22 -14.41 -13.38
CA SER A 256 -8.84 -12.99 -13.28
C SER A 256 -7.33 -12.78 -13.18
N GLY A 257 -6.57 -13.76 -12.69
CA GLY A 257 -5.16 -13.64 -12.33
C GLY A 257 -4.94 -12.89 -11.01
N ASP A 258 -6.00 -12.55 -10.29
CA ASP A 258 -5.93 -11.81 -9.04
C ASP A 258 -5.49 -12.70 -7.86
N PRO A 259 -4.84 -12.13 -6.84
CA PRO A 259 -4.57 -12.84 -5.61
C PRO A 259 -5.89 -13.27 -4.96
N SER A 260 -5.97 -14.53 -4.57
CA SER A 260 -7.15 -15.13 -3.97
C SER A 260 -6.76 -15.97 -2.77
N ILE A 261 -7.71 -16.24 -1.88
CA ILE A 261 -7.51 -17.01 -0.67
C ILE A 261 -8.56 -18.11 -0.58
N VAL A 262 -8.11 -19.32 -0.24
CA VAL A 262 -8.98 -20.43 0.14
C VAL A 262 -8.80 -20.72 1.63
N ILE A 263 -9.89 -20.89 2.35
CA ILE A 263 -9.94 -21.18 3.78
C ILE A 263 -10.65 -22.52 3.96
N ARG A 264 -10.17 -23.35 4.89
CA ARG A 264 -10.82 -24.60 5.29
C ARG A 264 -11.37 -24.46 6.72
N PRO A 265 -12.61 -23.96 6.91
CA PRO A 265 -13.17 -23.78 8.26
C PRO A 265 -13.37 -25.08 9.02
N SER A 266 -13.73 -26.14 8.31
CA SER A 266 -13.96 -27.49 8.88
C SER A 266 -13.60 -28.58 7.85
N SER A 267 -13.56 -29.83 8.31
CA SER A 267 -13.29 -30.98 7.44
C SER A 267 -14.32 -31.05 6.31
N GLY A 268 -13.85 -31.13 5.06
CA GLY A 268 -14.68 -31.22 3.86
C GLY A 268 -15.35 -29.90 3.45
N THR A 269 -15.10 -28.79 4.14
CA THR A 269 -15.68 -27.47 3.80
C THR A 269 -14.58 -26.52 3.37
N PHE A 270 -14.74 -25.93 2.21
CA PHE A 270 -13.83 -24.89 1.70
C PHE A 270 -14.61 -23.65 1.31
N VAL A 271 -14.05 -22.49 1.57
CA VAL A 271 -14.55 -21.19 1.09
C VAL A 271 -13.40 -20.45 0.43
N ALA A 272 -13.68 -19.73 -0.64
CA ALA A 272 -12.67 -18.97 -1.34
C ALA A 272 -13.16 -17.55 -1.65
N PHE A 273 -12.23 -16.60 -1.63
CA PHE A 273 -12.50 -15.20 -1.88
C PHE A 273 -11.41 -14.59 -2.76
N ASP A 274 -11.78 -13.61 -3.56
CA ASP A 274 -10.84 -12.63 -4.08
C ASP A 274 -10.16 -11.94 -2.88
N ALA A 275 -8.84 -12.04 -2.80
CA ALA A 275 -8.07 -11.52 -1.68
C ALA A 275 -7.72 -10.03 -1.84
N VAL A 276 -8.45 -9.30 -2.68
CA VAL A 276 -8.23 -7.87 -2.90
C VAL A 276 -9.18 -7.05 -2.06
N CYS A 277 -8.62 -6.31 -1.10
CA CYS A 277 -9.39 -5.44 -0.21
C CYS A 277 -10.12 -4.35 -1.00
N PRO A 278 -11.46 -4.24 -0.90
CA PRO A 278 -12.22 -3.24 -1.66
C PRO A 278 -11.95 -1.80 -1.23
N HIS A 279 -11.30 -1.57 -0.09
CA HIS A 279 -10.94 -0.22 0.37
C HIS A 279 -9.85 0.41 -0.50
N ALA A 280 -8.72 -0.27 -0.67
CA ALA A 280 -7.55 0.30 -1.35
C ALA A 280 -6.73 -0.74 -2.16
N GLY A 281 -7.33 -1.88 -2.51
CA GLY A 281 -6.70 -2.87 -3.38
C GLY A 281 -5.59 -3.71 -2.74
N CYS A 282 -5.34 -3.58 -1.44
CA CYS A 282 -4.33 -4.38 -0.75
C CYS A 282 -4.74 -5.84 -0.67
N THR A 283 -3.78 -6.76 -0.78
CA THR A 283 -4.03 -8.17 -0.59
C THR A 283 -4.30 -8.46 0.89
N VAL A 284 -5.43 -9.11 1.17
CA VAL A 284 -5.82 -9.51 2.52
C VAL A 284 -5.18 -10.85 2.90
N GLY A 285 -5.05 -11.10 4.22
CA GLY A 285 -4.58 -12.37 4.77
C GLY A 285 -5.58 -12.94 5.76
N TYR A 286 -5.47 -14.24 6.10
CA TYR A 286 -6.29 -14.91 7.09
C TYR A 286 -5.56 -15.00 8.43
N ASP A 287 -6.22 -14.57 9.49
CA ASP A 287 -5.78 -14.80 10.87
C ASP A 287 -6.52 -16.02 11.46
N ALA A 288 -5.78 -17.12 11.57
CA ALA A 288 -6.33 -18.38 12.07
C ALA A 288 -6.70 -18.33 13.57
N GLY A 289 -6.04 -17.44 14.33
CA GLY A 289 -6.31 -17.28 15.77
C GLY A 289 -7.65 -16.57 16.03
N GLN A 290 -7.93 -15.55 15.24
CA GLN A 290 -9.17 -14.77 15.31
C GLN A 290 -10.27 -15.30 14.37
N LYS A 291 -9.91 -16.16 13.42
CA LYS A 291 -10.78 -16.69 12.36
C LYS A 291 -11.42 -15.60 11.49
N VAL A 292 -10.65 -14.57 11.19
CA VAL A 292 -11.07 -13.43 10.34
C VAL A 292 -10.09 -13.22 9.21
N ILE A 293 -10.55 -12.61 8.13
CA ILE A 293 -9.69 -12.13 7.05
C ILE A 293 -9.34 -10.67 7.35
N ILE A 294 -8.04 -10.31 7.36
CA ILE A 294 -7.56 -8.99 7.76
C ILE A 294 -6.80 -8.34 6.60
N CYS A 295 -7.12 -7.08 6.33
CA CYS A 295 -6.35 -6.23 5.43
C CYS A 295 -5.18 -5.60 6.19
N PRO A 296 -3.91 -5.86 5.81
CA PRO A 296 -2.75 -5.34 6.52
C PRO A 296 -2.53 -3.84 6.35
N CYS A 297 -3.16 -3.22 5.35
CA CYS A 297 -2.93 -1.81 5.05
C CYS A 297 -3.66 -0.87 6.03
N HIS A 298 -4.95 -1.12 6.29
CA HIS A 298 -5.76 -0.22 7.11
C HIS A 298 -6.63 -0.96 8.13
N GLY A 299 -6.38 -2.24 8.35
CA GLY A 299 -7.03 -3.02 9.40
C GLY A 299 -8.49 -3.41 9.12
N SER A 300 -8.98 -3.31 7.87
CA SER A 300 -10.31 -3.84 7.55
C SER A 300 -10.37 -5.33 7.86
N GLN A 301 -11.45 -5.78 8.50
CA GLN A 301 -11.68 -7.18 8.82
C GLN A 301 -12.93 -7.69 8.11
N PHE A 302 -12.84 -8.93 7.65
CA PHE A 302 -13.91 -9.58 6.91
C PHE A 302 -14.18 -10.95 7.52
N ASN A 303 -15.44 -11.32 7.57
CA ASN A 303 -15.89 -12.63 8.02
C ASN A 303 -15.32 -13.74 7.13
N ALA A 304 -14.70 -14.73 7.73
CA ALA A 304 -14.00 -15.78 7.01
C ALA A 304 -14.92 -16.77 6.25
N ASP A 305 -16.21 -16.84 6.59
CA ASP A 305 -17.17 -17.73 5.93
C ASP A 305 -17.95 -17.03 4.81
N THR A 306 -18.23 -15.74 5.00
CA THR A 306 -19.12 -14.97 4.12
C THR A 306 -18.40 -13.92 3.27
N GLY A 307 -17.23 -13.47 3.69
CA GLY A 307 -16.51 -12.33 3.08
C GLY A 307 -17.08 -10.97 3.47
N ALA A 308 -18.12 -10.90 4.29
CA ALA A 308 -18.75 -9.64 4.71
C ALA A 308 -17.80 -8.79 5.57
N VAL A 309 -17.91 -7.46 5.46
CA VAL A 309 -17.14 -6.53 6.30
C VAL A 309 -17.61 -6.65 7.74
N GLU A 310 -16.69 -6.87 8.67
CA GLU A 310 -16.93 -6.81 10.12
C GLU A 310 -16.36 -5.52 10.72
N ILE A 311 -15.16 -5.10 10.25
CA ILE A 311 -14.52 -3.86 10.67
C ILE A 311 -14.01 -3.12 9.42
N GLY A 312 -14.40 -1.82 9.28
CA GLY A 312 -13.91 -0.95 8.21
C GLY A 312 -12.42 -0.60 8.34
N PRO A 313 -11.90 0.17 7.40
CA PRO A 313 -12.58 1.14 6.51
C PRO A 313 -13.15 0.58 5.18
N ALA A 314 -13.00 -0.70 4.86
CA ALA A 314 -13.69 -1.25 3.68
C ALA A 314 -15.21 -1.08 3.80
N THR A 315 -15.85 -0.70 2.69
CA THR A 315 -17.32 -0.46 2.63
C THR A 315 -18.07 -1.59 1.94
N ALA A 316 -17.34 -2.53 1.32
CA ALA A 316 -17.89 -3.71 0.67
C ALA A 316 -17.13 -4.96 1.12
N GLY A 317 -17.79 -6.12 1.09
CA GLY A 317 -17.19 -7.41 1.38
C GLY A 317 -16.26 -7.89 0.26
N LEU A 318 -15.54 -8.98 0.53
CA LEU A 318 -14.73 -9.68 -0.46
C LEU A 318 -15.63 -10.49 -1.41
N ASN A 319 -15.30 -10.52 -2.69
CA ASN A 319 -16.02 -11.33 -3.66
C ASN A 319 -15.76 -12.82 -3.38
N LYS A 320 -16.85 -13.58 -3.23
CA LYS A 320 -16.78 -15.02 -3.01
C LYS A 320 -16.57 -15.73 -4.33
N LEU A 321 -15.62 -16.67 -4.37
CA LEU A 321 -15.34 -17.53 -5.50
C LEU A 321 -15.99 -18.90 -5.30
N GLY A 322 -16.49 -19.50 -6.38
CA GLY A 322 -16.96 -20.88 -6.36
C GLY A 322 -15.78 -21.83 -6.12
N ILE A 323 -15.89 -22.72 -5.14
CA ILE A 323 -14.86 -23.72 -4.87
C ILE A 323 -15.48 -25.07 -4.53
N ALA A 324 -14.88 -26.15 -5.04
CA ALA A 324 -15.28 -27.52 -4.72
C ALA A 324 -14.08 -28.48 -4.72
N GLU A 325 -14.11 -29.45 -3.83
CA GLU A 325 -13.16 -30.56 -3.84
C GLU A 325 -13.61 -31.64 -4.82
N GLY A 326 -12.71 -32.04 -5.70
CA GLY A 326 -12.95 -33.12 -6.64
C GLY A 326 -12.64 -34.51 -6.04
N PRO A 327 -13.09 -35.60 -6.70
CA PRO A 327 -12.85 -36.95 -6.23
C PRO A 327 -11.38 -37.38 -6.22
N ASN A 328 -10.52 -36.60 -6.82
CA ASN A 328 -9.05 -36.76 -6.82
C ASN A 328 -8.37 -35.98 -5.69
N GLY A 329 -9.13 -35.37 -4.77
CA GLY A 329 -8.59 -34.55 -3.67
C GLY A 329 -8.02 -33.20 -4.11
N GLN A 330 -8.30 -32.76 -5.35
CA GLN A 330 -7.93 -31.43 -5.84
C GLN A 330 -9.05 -30.43 -5.60
N LEU A 331 -8.70 -29.18 -5.30
CA LEU A 331 -9.64 -28.06 -5.25
C LEU A 331 -9.80 -27.43 -6.64
N TYR A 332 -11.04 -27.19 -7.02
CA TYR A 332 -11.43 -26.55 -8.27
C TYR A 332 -12.12 -25.22 -7.98
N VAL A 333 -11.71 -24.17 -8.69
CA VAL A 333 -12.31 -22.82 -8.61
C VAL A 333 -13.09 -22.54 -9.90
N THR A 334 -14.30 -21.93 -9.76
CA THR A 334 -15.22 -21.57 -10.85
C THR A 334 -15.51 -20.10 -10.88
#